data_33aabeac334ac46a5d09d01bc50987da
#
_entry.id   33aabeac334ac46a5d09d01bc50987da
#
_cell.length_a   1.000
_cell.length_b   1.000
_cell.length_c   1.000
_cell.angle_alpha   90.00
_cell.angle_beta   90.00
_cell.angle_gamma   90.00
#
_symmetry.space_group_name_H-M   'P 1'
#
loop_
_entity.id
_entity.type
_entity.pdbx_description
1 polymer ?
#
loop_
_entity_poly.entity_id
_entity_poly.type
_entity_poly.pdbx_seq_one_letter_code
_entity_poly.pdbx_strand_id
1 'polypeptide(L)'
;GLTLVTSPLWAPAQIPLSGFNGVLLLSVGVALYAMHMTLYGASAGQESWYLFASVSGFDAIWRIVAICAVGLVSAHLVGLEAATVSPVLLWLLMVLLLPEARRVFGSRADVSSGRLLYNYTLSMGSSTANAVLMMGLPLLLNASIDSNDSLQQVILAVLILAISITRSPIMIPLQAFQGVAVSAFLKQQNHPLRAFAKPAGALLGVGLVGAAAAYALGPWLFGLLYPPKPSEVEAYAQVVTSPVLALLVFASAFLALLVLSGSLVIALNMHRSYVAGWVLAAVVACVVAVSPLPLLTRTLLALYTGPVLGLLVHLGAMVW
;
A
#
# COMPACT_ATOMS: atom_id res chain seq x y z
N GLY A 1 20.00 8.16 4.66
CA GLY A 1 20.76 7.95 5.87
C GLY A 1 20.33 6.71 6.68
N LEU A 2 19.11 6.71 7.22
CA LEU A 2 18.64 5.64 8.11
C LEU A 2 18.66 4.25 7.43
N THR A 3 18.17 4.14 6.21
CA THR A 3 18.18 2.90 5.42
C THR A 3 19.58 2.31 5.25
N LEU A 4 20.58 3.17 5.01
CA LEU A 4 21.95 2.74 4.86
C LEU A 4 22.57 2.27 6.20
N VAL A 5 22.33 3.02 7.28
CA VAL A 5 22.85 2.71 8.62
C VAL A 5 22.23 1.43 9.18
N THR A 6 20.94 1.21 8.94
CA THR A 6 20.23 0.01 9.43
C THR A 6 20.37 -1.19 8.50
N SER A 7 20.99 -1.04 7.32
CA SER A 7 21.08 -2.11 6.30
C SER A 7 21.66 -3.45 6.82
N PRO A 8 22.63 -3.50 7.75
CA PRO A 8 23.11 -4.78 8.27
C PRO A 8 22.02 -5.62 8.94
N LEU A 9 20.95 -4.99 9.45
CA LEU A 9 19.86 -5.67 10.16
C LEU A 9 18.82 -6.30 9.24
N TRP A 10 18.61 -5.73 8.05
CA TRP A 10 17.51 -6.15 7.16
C TRP A 10 17.96 -6.61 5.78
N ALA A 11 19.07 -6.06 5.24
CA ALA A 11 19.46 -6.32 3.86
C ALA A 11 19.83 -7.79 3.59
N PRO A 12 20.53 -8.52 4.50
CA PRO A 12 20.83 -9.93 4.27
C PRO A 12 19.58 -10.81 4.11
N ALA A 13 18.49 -10.46 4.81
CA ALA A 13 17.23 -11.20 4.75
C ALA A 13 16.33 -10.79 3.57
N GLN A 14 16.39 -9.51 3.15
CA GLN A 14 15.45 -8.96 2.18
C GLN A 14 16.02 -8.89 0.75
N ILE A 15 17.32 -8.63 0.61
CA ILE A 15 18.00 -8.50 -0.69
C ILE A 15 19.34 -9.26 -0.73
N PRO A 16 19.33 -10.56 -0.43
CA PRO A 16 20.57 -11.33 -0.28
C PRO A 16 21.41 -11.37 -1.56
N LEU A 17 20.80 -11.30 -2.73
CA LEU A 17 21.48 -11.39 -4.03
C LEU A 17 22.05 -10.07 -4.53
N SER A 18 21.55 -8.92 -4.07
CA SER A 18 21.96 -7.59 -4.54
C SER A 18 23.15 -7.01 -3.77
N GLY A 19 23.42 -7.54 -2.59
CA GLY A 19 24.52 -7.10 -1.73
C GLY A 19 24.51 -5.60 -1.44
N PHE A 20 25.70 -5.00 -1.30
CA PHE A 20 25.84 -3.58 -0.99
C PHE A 20 25.30 -2.65 -2.10
N ASN A 21 25.35 -3.07 -3.36
CA ASN A 21 24.85 -2.27 -4.48
C ASN A 21 23.34 -2.07 -4.39
N GLY A 22 22.59 -3.12 -4.04
CA GLY A 22 21.13 -3.01 -3.82
C GLY A 22 20.79 -2.10 -2.64
N VAL A 23 21.56 -2.18 -1.54
CA VAL A 23 21.40 -1.28 -0.38
C VAL A 23 21.63 0.18 -0.76
N LEU A 24 22.68 0.45 -1.52
CA LEU A 24 23.02 1.80 -1.97
C LEU A 24 21.93 2.33 -2.90
N LEU A 25 21.52 1.54 -3.89
CA LEU A 25 20.49 1.90 -4.85
C LEU A 25 19.16 2.20 -4.15
N LEU A 26 18.74 1.34 -3.21
CA LEU A 26 17.53 1.57 -2.42
C LEU A 26 17.65 2.84 -1.56
N SER A 27 18.79 3.06 -0.91
CA SER A 27 18.98 4.22 -0.04
C SER A 27 18.97 5.54 -0.81
N VAL A 28 19.58 5.58 -1.97
CA VAL A 28 19.52 6.72 -2.89
C VAL A 28 18.09 6.89 -3.44
N GLY A 29 17.46 5.78 -3.85
CA GLY A 29 16.09 5.79 -4.35
C GLY A 29 15.11 6.35 -3.33
N VAL A 30 15.19 5.95 -2.06
CA VAL A 30 14.33 6.49 -0.98
C VAL A 30 14.56 7.99 -0.77
N ALA A 31 15.81 8.46 -0.82
CA ALA A 31 16.11 9.89 -0.67
C ALA A 31 15.52 10.72 -1.82
N LEU A 32 15.69 10.24 -3.06
CA LEU A 32 15.14 10.89 -4.25
C LEU A 32 13.60 10.81 -4.27
N TYR A 33 13.02 9.70 -3.80
CA TYR A 33 11.58 9.53 -3.70
C TYR A 33 10.94 10.53 -2.73
N ALA A 34 11.62 10.92 -1.67
CA ALA A 34 11.14 11.98 -0.78
C ALA A 34 10.96 13.31 -1.53
N MET A 35 11.89 13.66 -2.43
CA MET A 35 11.79 14.86 -3.28
C MET A 35 10.65 14.72 -4.32
N HIS A 36 10.51 13.54 -4.92
CA HIS A 36 9.39 13.21 -5.82
C HIS A 36 8.04 13.42 -5.14
N MET A 37 7.86 12.89 -3.92
CA MET A 37 6.63 13.04 -3.14
C MET A 37 6.39 14.47 -2.66
N THR A 38 7.46 15.28 -2.51
CA THR A 38 7.33 16.71 -2.21
C THR A 38 6.69 17.45 -3.38
N LEU A 39 7.16 17.23 -4.61
CA LEU A 39 6.54 17.82 -5.80
C LEU A 39 5.09 17.34 -5.97
N TYR A 40 4.85 16.04 -5.79
CA TYR A 40 3.52 15.44 -5.88
C TYR A 40 2.54 16.05 -4.87
N GLY A 41 2.93 16.13 -3.59
CA GLY A 41 2.11 16.73 -2.54
C GLY A 41 1.89 18.25 -2.72
N ALA A 42 2.93 18.99 -3.12
CA ALA A 42 2.84 20.41 -3.38
C ALA A 42 1.92 20.73 -4.58
N SER A 43 1.95 19.90 -5.63
CA SER A 43 1.05 20.06 -6.78
C SER A 43 -0.42 19.85 -6.41
N ALA A 44 -0.71 18.86 -5.55
CA ALA A 44 -2.06 18.65 -5.02
C ALA A 44 -2.50 19.83 -4.12
N GLY A 45 -1.63 20.32 -3.23
CA GLY A 45 -1.92 21.44 -2.34
C GLY A 45 -2.15 22.77 -3.06
N GLN A 46 -1.56 22.95 -4.25
CA GLN A 46 -1.78 24.13 -5.12
C GLN A 46 -2.86 23.92 -6.18
N GLU A 47 -3.60 22.80 -6.12
CA GLU A 47 -4.63 22.44 -7.10
C GLU A 47 -4.11 22.36 -8.55
N SER A 48 -2.79 22.16 -8.72
CA SER A 48 -2.15 21.94 -10.04
C SER A 48 -2.41 20.50 -10.51
N TRP A 49 -3.66 20.17 -10.77
CA TRP A 49 -4.11 18.79 -11.08
C TRP A 49 -3.46 18.19 -12.30
N TYR A 50 -3.13 19.01 -13.30
CA TYR A 50 -2.40 18.55 -14.48
C TYR A 50 -0.99 18.09 -14.12
N LEU A 51 -0.26 18.88 -13.33
CA LEU A 51 1.07 18.51 -12.86
C LEU A 51 1.02 17.27 -11.95
N PHE A 52 0.05 17.22 -11.02
CA PHE A 52 -0.20 16.07 -10.14
C PHE A 52 -0.41 14.78 -10.95
N ALA A 53 -1.30 14.80 -11.95
CA ALA A 53 -1.58 13.67 -12.82
C ALA A 53 -0.36 13.29 -13.68
N SER A 54 0.38 14.28 -14.17
CA SER A 54 1.59 14.06 -14.97
C SER A 54 2.70 13.40 -14.17
N VAL A 55 2.97 13.84 -12.94
CA VAL A 55 3.98 13.24 -12.04
C VAL A 55 3.68 11.75 -11.84
N SER A 56 2.42 11.44 -11.51
CA SER A 56 1.97 10.05 -11.26
C SER A 56 1.94 9.21 -12.54
N GLY A 57 1.41 9.75 -13.63
CA GLY A 57 1.28 9.05 -14.90
C GLY A 57 2.64 8.73 -15.55
N PHE A 58 3.54 9.70 -15.58
CA PHE A 58 4.89 9.47 -16.11
C PHE A 58 5.71 8.52 -15.25
N ASP A 59 5.56 8.56 -13.91
CA ASP A 59 6.20 7.57 -13.02
C ASP A 59 5.80 6.14 -13.40
N ALA A 60 4.49 5.90 -13.55
CA ALA A 60 3.96 4.58 -13.89
C ALA A 60 4.41 4.11 -15.28
N ILE A 61 4.30 4.97 -16.30
CA ILE A 61 4.69 4.64 -17.68
C ILE A 61 6.19 4.37 -17.76
N TRP A 62 7.02 5.26 -17.19
CA TRP A 62 8.47 5.11 -17.21
C TRP A 62 8.92 3.83 -16.52
N ARG A 63 8.30 3.47 -15.39
CA ARG A 63 8.60 2.24 -14.66
C ARG A 63 8.39 1.00 -15.53
N ILE A 64 7.25 0.93 -16.22
CA ILE A 64 6.95 -0.17 -17.14
C ILE A 64 7.97 -0.21 -18.27
N VAL A 65 8.20 0.92 -18.93
CA VAL A 65 9.16 1.02 -20.05
C VAL A 65 10.57 0.61 -19.62
N ALA A 66 11.04 1.13 -18.49
CA ALA A 66 12.39 0.84 -17.99
C ALA A 66 12.57 -0.64 -17.62
N ILE A 67 11.58 -1.24 -16.93
CA ILE A 67 11.63 -2.66 -16.56
C ILE A 67 11.58 -3.54 -17.82
N CYS A 68 10.70 -3.25 -18.77
CA CYS A 68 10.61 -3.99 -20.03
C CYS A 68 11.91 -3.85 -20.86
N ALA A 69 12.46 -2.66 -20.96
CA ALA A 69 13.72 -2.42 -21.69
C ALA A 69 14.88 -3.22 -21.11
N VAL A 70 15.06 -3.18 -19.77
CA VAL A 70 16.11 -3.97 -19.11
C VAL A 70 15.84 -5.48 -19.25
N GLY A 71 14.60 -5.92 -19.08
CA GLY A 71 14.23 -7.32 -19.21
C GLY A 71 14.47 -7.89 -20.60
N LEU A 72 14.29 -7.10 -21.66
CA LEU A 72 14.53 -7.49 -23.05
C LEU A 72 16.01 -7.50 -23.45
N VAL A 73 16.80 -6.57 -22.90
CA VAL A 73 18.23 -6.41 -23.27
C VAL A 73 19.10 -7.34 -22.44
N SER A 74 18.91 -7.36 -21.12
CA SER A 74 19.75 -8.13 -20.20
C SER A 74 19.04 -8.24 -18.84
N ALA A 75 18.33 -9.32 -18.60
CA ALA A 75 17.58 -9.55 -17.38
C ALA A 75 18.51 -9.90 -16.19
N HIS A 76 19.26 -8.91 -15.69
CA HIS A 76 20.07 -9.04 -14.47
C HIS A 76 19.48 -8.25 -13.32
N LEU A 77 19.61 -8.78 -12.11
CA LEU A 77 18.93 -8.28 -10.91
C LEU A 77 19.13 -6.78 -10.66
N VAL A 78 20.40 -6.33 -10.65
CA VAL A 78 20.74 -4.92 -10.39
C VAL A 78 20.15 -3.98 -11.45
N GLY A 79 20.08 -4.41 -12.71
CA GLY A 79 19.44 -3.64 -13.78
C GLY A 79 17.93 -3.49 -13.57
N LEU A 80 17.24 -4.54 -13.16
CA LEU A 80 15.82 -4.50 -12.85
C LEU A 80 15.52 -3.65 -11.60
N GLU A 81 16.38 -3.73 -10.59
CA GLU A 81 16.30 -2.86 -9.40
C GLU A 81 16.50 -1.39 -9.80
N ALA A 82 17.50 -1.08 -10.60
CA ALA A 82 17.74 0.27 -11.10
C ALA A 82 16.59 0.77 -11.96
N ALA A 83 16.05 -0.05 -12.85
CA ALA A 83 14.86 0.28 -13.64
C ALA A 83 13.66 0.61 -12.77
N THR A 84 13.44 -0.15 -11.68
CA THR A 84 12.34 0.07 -10.73
C THR A 84 12.50 1.38 -9.96
N VAL A 85 13.73 1.79 -9.64
CA VAL A 85 14.03 3.03 -8.90
C VAL A 85 14.12 4.26 -9.84
N SER A 86 14.48 4.08 -11.09
CA SER A 86 14.73 5.19 -12.04
C SER A 86 13.60 6.21 -12.19
N PRO A 87 12.29 5.87 -12.06
CA PRO A 87 11.20 6.86 -12.16
C PRO A 87 11.30 7.99 -11.14
N VAL A 88 11.95 7.74 -9.98
CA VAL A 88 12.08 8.79 -8.96
C VAL A 88 12.91 10.00 -9.44
N LEU A 89 13.66 9.88 -10.54
CA LEU A 89 14.37 10.99 -11.16
C LEU A 89 13.48 11.90 -11.99
N LEU A 90 12.27 11.49 -12.34
CA LEU A 90 11.36 12.28 -13.18
C LEU A 90 10.98 13.63 -12.57
N TRP A 91 10.89 13.72 -11.22
CA TRP A 91 10.65 15.00 -10.57
C TRP A 91 11.72 16.03 -10.90
N LEU A 92 12.98 15.60 -10.95
CA LEU A 92 14.10 16.49 -11.31
C LEU A 92 13.96 16.97 -12.76
N LEU A 93 13.67 16.04 -13.68
CA LEU A 93 13.44 16.37 -15.08
C LEU A 93 12.26 17.35 -15.22
N MET A 94 11.15 17.11 -14.51
CA MET A 94 10.00 18.01 -14.53
C MET A 94 10.33 19.40 -13.96
N VAL A 95 11.06 19.49 -12.85
CA VAL A 95 11.48 20.77 -12.28
C VAL A 95 12.46 21.50 -13.22
N LEU A 96 13.29 20.78 -13.93
CA LEU A 96 14.23 21.39 -14.90
C LEU A 96 13.52 21.90 -16.17
N LEU A 97 12.53 21.17 -16.67
CA LEU A 97 11.90 21.46 -17.96
C LEU A 97 10.60 22.28 -17.85
N LEU A 98 9.83 22.12 -16.77
CA LEU A 98 8.50 22.74 -16.62
C LEU A 98 8.55 23.95 -15.66
N PRO A 99 8.24 25.16 -16.14
CA PRO A 99 8.18 26.35 -15.27
C PRO A 99 7.17 26.21 -14.12
N GLU A 100 6.04 25.52 -14.38
CA GLU A 100 5.03 25.24 -13.37
C GLU A 100 5.56 24.32 -12.26
N ALA A 101 6.29 23.26 -12.60
CA ALA A 101 6.91 22.38 -11.61
C ALA A 101 7.93 23.11 -10.75
N ARG A 102 8.72 24.03 -11.34
CA ARG A 102 9.66 24.92 -10.61
C ARG A 102 8.91 25.82 -9.61
N ARG A 103 7.82 26.45 -10.05
CA ARG A 103 7.02 27.32 -9.21
C ARG A 103 6.42 26.56 -8.04
N VAL A 104 5.84 25.38 -8.31
CA VAL A 104 5.20 24.53 -7.30
C VAL A 104 6.24 24.01 -6.30
N PHE A 105 7.37 23.50 -6.78
CA PHE A 105 8.44 22.98 -5.93
C PHE A 105 9.12 24.04 -5.06
N GLY A 106 9.22 25.28 -5.56
CA GLY A 106 9.78 26.43 -4.84
C GLY A 106 8.79 27.15 -3.93
N SER A 107 7.55 26.70 -3.82
CA SER A 107 6.53 27.33 -2.98
C SER A 107 6.84 27.21 -1.49
N ARG A 108 6.38 28.19 -0.73
CA ARG A 108 6.54 28.18 0.73
C ARG A 108 5.32 27.52 1.39
N ALA A 109 5.54 26.86 2.52
CA ALA A 109 4.46 26.36 3.34
C ALA A 109 3.65 27.53 3.94
N ASP A 110 2.34 27.35 4.01
CA ASP A 110 1.37 28.28 4.59
C ASP A 110 1.30 28.21 6.13
N VAL A 111 2.06 27.29 6.73
CA VAL A 111 2.09 27.05 8.18
C VAL A 111 3.49 27.27 8.75
N SER A 112 3.58 27.55 10.06
CA SER A 112 4.86 27.66 10.75
C SER A 112 5.65 26.35 10.73
N SER A 113 6.99 26.44 10.75
CA SER A 113 7.88 25.26 10.71
C SER A 113 7.59 24.25 11.84
N GLY A 114 7.25 24.73 13.04
CA GLY A 114 6.90 23.86 14.16
C GLY A 114 5.60 23.09 13.93
N ARG A 115 4.57 23.73 13.37
CA ARG A 115 3.30 23.08 13.02
C ARG A 115 3.48 22.12 11.84
N LEU A 116 4.30 22.48 10.87
CA LEU A 116 4.66 21.63 9.75
C LEU A 116 5.34 20.35 10.24
N LEU A 117 6.35 20.48 11.13
CA LEU A 117 7.06 19.33 11.69
C LEU A 117 6.13 18.42 12.51
N TYR A 118 5.24 19.00 13.31
CA TYR A 118 4.24 18.23 14.08
C TYR A 118 3.29 17.45 13.15
N ASN A 119 2.74 18.09 12.13
CA ASN A 119 1.87 17.43 11.16
C ASN A 119 2.63 16.33 10.37
N TYR A 120 3.89 16.60 10.05
CA TYR A 120 4.74 15.64 9.36
C TYR A 120 5.02 14.39 10.22
N THR A 121 5.32 14.55 11.51
CA THR A 121 5.53 13.39 12.41
C THR A 121 4.26 12.55 12.58
N LEU A 122 3.09 13.17 12.67
CA LEU A 122 1.82 12.45 12.71
C LEU A 122 1.57 11.70 11.39
N SER A 123 1.82 12.33 10.25
CA SER A 123 1.68 11.70 8.93
C SER A 123 2.68 10.55 8.74
N MET A 124 3.91 10.68 9.22
CA MET A 124 4.87 9.58 9.24
C MET A 124 4.38 8.39 10.07
N GLY A 125 3.82 8.64 11.26
CA GLY A 125 3.27 7.57 12.11
C GLY A 125 2.17 6.79 11.42
N SER A 126 1.21 7.47 10.79
CA SER A 126 0.12 6.82 10.06
C SER A 126 0.61 6.13 8.78
N SER A 127 1.54 6.73 8.05
CA SER A 127 2.12 6.11 6.85
C SER A 127 2.92 4.87 7.19
N THR A 128 3.64 4.88 8.32
CA THR A 128 4.35 3.69 8.82
C THR A 128 3.35 2.59 9.19
N ALA A 129 2.28 2.92 9.92
CA ALA A 129 1.25 1.95 10.28
C ALA A 129 0.54 1.38 9.04
N ASN A 130 0.26 2.21 8.03
CA ASN A 130 -0.27 1.77 6.75
C ASN A 130 0.71 0.82 6.03
N ALA A 131 2.00 1.17 5.97
CA ALA A 131 3.01 0.32 5.35
C ALA A 131 3.15 -1.03 6.07
N VAL A 132 3.12 -1.04 7.41
CA VAL A 132 3.12 -2.28 8.21
C VAL A 132 1.89 -3.13 7.89
N LEU A 133 0.71 -2.53 7.80
CA LEU A 133 -0.52 -3.27 7.49
C LEU A 133 -0.55 -3.81 6.06
N MET A 134 -0.03 -3.04 5.09
CA MET A 134 -0.07 -3.42 3.69
C MET A 134 1.09 -4.32 3.26
N MET A 135 2.30 -4.03 3.71
CA MET A 135 3.53 -4.69 3.27
C MET A 135 4.26 -5.44 4.38
N GLY A 136 4.07 -5.04 5.64
CA GLY A 136 4.72 -5.67 6.78
C GLY A 136 4.09 -7.00 7.16
N LEU A 137 2.80 -7.21 6.90
CA LEU A 137 2.12 -8.45 7.23
C LEU A 137 2.77 -9.69 6.58
N PRO A 138 3.12 -9.72 5.28
CA PRO A 138 3.88 -10.80 4.68
C PRO A 138 5.22 -11.07 5.36
N LEU A 139 5.94 -10.03 5.75
CA LEU A 139 7.24 -10.16 6.42
C LEU A 139 7.09 -10.77 7.82
N LEU A 140 6.07 -10.36 8.58
CA LEU A 140 5.75 -10.94 9.89
C LEU A 140 5.34 -12.40 9.79
N LEU A 141 4.51 -12.74 8.81
CA LEU A 141 4.10 -14.11 8.56
C LEU A 141 5.32 -14.97 8.21
N ASN A 142 6.22 -14.47 7.35
CA ASN A 142 7.46 -15.17 7.01
C ASN A 142 8.37 -15.40 8.24
N ALA A 143 8.50 -14.39 9.10
CA ALA A 143 9.27 -14.51 10.34
C ALA A 143 8.64 -15.43 11.39
N SER A 144 7.36 -15.78 11.25
CA SER A 144 6.58 -16.58 12.21
C SER A 144 6.37 -18.04 11.81
N ILE A 145 6.88 -18.46 10.64
CA ILE A 145 6.88 -19.85 10.19
C ILE A 145 8.25 -20.49 10.41
N ASP A 146 8.29 -21.82 10.53
CA ASP A 146 9.55 -22.55 10.60
C ASP A 146 10.26 -22.49 9.24
N SER A 147 11.49 -21.97 9.24
CA SER A 147 12.33 -21.89 8.05
C SER A 147 12.72 -23.26 7.45
N ASN A 148 12.57 -24.34 8.22
CA ASN A 148 12.83 -25.71 7.78
C ASN A 148 11.58 -26.39 7.19
N ASP A 149 10.38 -25.82 7.37
CA ASP A 149 9.15 -26.34 6.79
C ASP A 149 8.94 -25.77 5.37
N SER A 150 9.44 -26.51 4.38
CA SER A 150 9.35 -26.12 2.98
C SER A 150 7.90 -25.96 2.49
N LEU A 151 6.97 -26.77 3.00
CA LEU A 151 5.56 -26.68 2.62
C LEU A 151 4.93 -25.38 3.15
N GLN A 152 5.16 -25.01 4.41
CA GLN A 152 4.67 -23.74 4.94
C GLN A 152 5.24 -22.54 4.20
N GLN A 153 6.50 -22.58 3.76
CA GLN A 153 7.08 -21.51 2.94
C GLN A 153 6.37 -21.38 1.59
N VAL A 154 6.07 -22.48 0.93
CA VAL A 154 5.33 -22.48 -0.35
C VAL A 154 3.89 -22.00 -0.14
N ILE A 155 3.19 -22.47 0.92
CA ILE A 155 1.85 -22.00 1.27
C ILE A 155 1.86 -20.49 1.50
N LEU A 156 2.84 -19.96 2.24
CA LEU A 156 2.97 -18.52 2.46
C LEU A 156 3.21 -17.75 1.15
N ALA A 157 4.08 -18.24 0.28
CA ALA A 157 4.33 -17.59 -1.02
C ALA A 157 3.07 -17.50 -1.88
N VAL A 158 2.31 -18.60 -1.99
CA VAL A 158 1.03 -18.65 -2.72
C VAL A 158 0.00 -17.73 -2.05
N LEU A 159 -0.04 -17.68 -0.72
CA LEU A 159 -0.95 -16.82 0.04
C LEU A 159 -0.64 -15.33 -0.16
N ILE A 160 0.63 -14.93 -0.15
CA ILE A 160 1.06 -13.55 -0.44
C ILE A 160 0.68 -13.16 -1.87
N LEU A 161 0.86 -14.05 -2.82
CA LEU A 161 0.45 -13.83 -4.21
C LEU A 161 -1.08 -13.65 -4.31
N ALA A 162 -1.84 -14.53 -3.65
CA ALA A 162 -3.31 -14.46 -3.62
C ALA A 162 -3.81 -13.15 -2.98
N ILE A 163 -3.22 -12.72 -1.86
CA ILE A 163 -3.53 -11.43 -1.21
C ILE A 163 -3.25 -10.28 -2.17
N SER A 164 -2.12 -10.29 -2.86
CA SER A 164 -1.72 -9.21 -3.78
C SER A 164 -2.68 -9.07 -4.95
N ILE A 165 -3.06 -10.19 -5.58
CA ILE A 165 -3.98 -10.22 -6.72
C ILE A 165 -5.39 -9.81 -6.30
N THR A 166 -5.91 -10.35 -5.20
CA THR A 166 -7.28 -10.08 -4.73
C THR A 166 -7.45 -8.66 -4.21
N ARG A 167 -6.39 -8.03 -3.71
CA ARG A 167 -6.39 -6.67 -3.18
C ARG A 167 -6.33 -5.61 -4.29
N SER A 168 -5.56 -5.86 -5.34
CA SER A 168 -5.24 -4.87 -6.37
C SER A 168 -6.47 -4.25 -7.07
N PRO A 169 -7.51 -4.99 -7.47
CA PRO A 169 -8.67 -4.43 -8.17
C PRO A 169 -9.46 -3.39 -7.36
N ILE A 170 -9.45 -3.48 -6.05
CA ILE A 170 -10.13 -2.52 -5.16
C ILE A 170 -9.19 -1.37 -4.77
N MET A 171 -7.94 -1.70 -4.42
CA MET A 171 -7.02 -0.73 -3.83
C MET A 171 -6.41 0.22 -4.86
N ILE A 172 -6.12 -0.23 -6.08
CA ILE A 172 -5.52 0.63 -7.12
C ILE A 172 -6.45 1.78 -7.49
N PRO A 173 -7.73 1.57 -7.86
CA PRO A 173 -8.66 2.66 -8.11
C PRO A 173 -8.87 3.54 -6.89
N LEU A 174 -9.02 2.97 -5.70
CA LEU A 174 -9.25 3.74 -4.48
C LEU A 174 -8.10 4.70 -4.19
N GLN A 175 -6.85 4.25 -4.31
CA GLN A 175 -5.67 5.10 -4.10
C GLN A 175 -5.60 6.22 -5.13
N ALA A 176 -5.91 5.93 -6.39
CA ALA A 176 -5.96 6.95 -7.45
C ALA A 176 -7.00 8.04 -7.17
N PHE A 177 -8.14 7.68 -6.58
CA PHE A 177 -9.23 8.61 -6.27
C PHE A 177 -9.19 9.19 -4.84
N GLN A 178 -8.21 8.82 -4.01
CA GLN A 178 -8.15 9.25 -2.61
C GLN A 178 -8.12 10.77 -2.46
N GLY A 179 -7.36 11.49 -3.28
CA GLY A 179 -7.30 12.94 -3.27
C GLY A 179 -8.66 13.59 -3.60
N VAL A 180 -9.38 13.01 -4.57
CA VAL A 180 -10.73 13.46 -4.94
C VAL A 180 -11.72 13.20 -3.81
N ALA A 181 -11.60 12.06 -3.12
CA ALA A 181 -12.44 11.73 -1.97
C ALA A 181 -12.25 12.75 -0.82
N VAL A 182 -11.01 13.11 -0.49
CA VAL A 182 -10.72 14.14 0.53
C VAL A 182 -11.38 15.47 0.13
N SER A 183 -11.22 15.91 -1.12
CA SER A 183 -11.81 17.17 -1.60
C SER A 183 -13.34 17.15 -1.56
N ALA A 184 -13.96 16.01 -1.86
CA ALA A 184 -15.42 15.84 -1.77
C ALA A 184 -15.92 15.88 -0.32
N PHE A 185 -15.19 15.29 0.60
CA PHE A 185 -15.52 15.28 2.03
C PHE A 185 -15.38 16.66 2.67
N LEU A 186 -14.40 17.46 2.25
CA LEU A 186 -14.26 18.86 2.69
C LEU A 186 -15.52 19.70 2.44
N LYS A 187 -16.31 19.35 1.42
CA LYS A 187 -17.57 20.06 1.10
C LYS A 187 -18.77 19.59 1.96
N GLN A 188 -18.64 18.49 2.70
CA GLN A 188 -19.73 17.86 3.45
C GLN A 188 -19.41 17.64 4.95
N GLN A 189 -18.62 18.52 5.55
CA GLN A 189 -18.15 18.41 6.94
C GLN A 189 -19.26 18.39 7.99
N ASN A 190 -20.42 19.00 7.70
CA ASN A 190 -21.53 19.11 8.65
C ASN A 190 -22.24 17.75 8.94
N HIS A 191 -22.10 16.77 8.06
CA HIS A 191 -22.74 15.45 8.20
C HIS A 191 -21.77 14.32 7.80
N PRO A 192 -20.67 14.11 8.54
CA PRO A 192 -19.59 13.23 8.11
C PRO A 192 -20.03 11.78 7.91
N LEU A 193 -20.87 11.25 8.79
CA LEU A 193 -21.39 9.87 8.65
C LEU A 193 -22.27 9.70 7.42
N ARG A 194 -23.07 10.70 7.05
CA ARG A 194 -23.87 10.65 5.82
C ARG A 194 -22.97 10.76 4.57
N ALA A 195 -21.95 11.59 4.63
CA ALA A 195 -20.94 11.70 3.56
C ALA A 195 -20.21 10.37 3.34
N PHE A 196 -19.89 9.66 4.42
CA PHE A 196 -19.23 8.35 4.37
C PHE A 196 -20.14 7.22 3.90
N ALA A 197 -21.42 7.23 4.26
CA ALA A 197 -22.33 6.08 4.09
C ALA A 197 -22.47 5.63 2.63
N LYS A 198 -22.64 6.56 1.67
CA LYS A 198 -22.81 6.21 0.26
C LYS A 198 -21.54 5.60 -0.36
N PRO A 199 -20.33 6.21 -0.25
CA PRO A 199 -19.11 5.58 -0.76
C PRO A 199 -18.77 4.28 -0.05
N ALA A 200 -19.03 4.19 1.27
CA ALA A 200 -18.82 2.96 2.03
C ALA A 200 -19.75 1.82 1.56
N GLY A 201 -21.02 2.12 1.33
CA GLY A 201 -21.97 1.17 0.76
C GLY A 201 -21.57 0.70 -0.64
N ALA A 202 -21.07 1.61 -1.48
CA ALA A 202 -20.54 1.26 -2.80
C ALA A 202 -19.32 0.33 -2.71
N LEU A 203 -18.36 0.63 -1.81
CA LEU A 203 -17.19 -0.23 -1.60
C LEU A 203 -17.56 -1.62 -1.07
N LEU A 204 -18.51 -1.71 -0.12
CA LEU A 204 -19.02 -2.99 0.35
C LEU A 204 -19.73 -3.76 -0.77
N GLY A 205 -20.51 -3.08 -1.59
CA GLY A 205 -21.17 -3.69 -2.75
C GLY A 205 -20.14 -4.25 -3.76
N VAL A 206 -19.13 -3.46 -4.10
CA VAL A 206 -18.01 -3.92 -4.96
C VAL A 206 -17.28 -5.09 -4.32
N GLY A 207 -17.01 -5.03 -3.01
CA GLY A 207 -16.39 -6.12 -2.26
C GLY A 207 -17.21 -7.41 -2.28
N LEU A 208 -18.54 -7.34 -2.10
CA LEU A 208 -19.44 -8.49 -2.15
C LEU A 208 -19.53 -9.09 -3.56
N VAL A 209 -19.70 -8.25 -4.59
CA VAL A 209 -19.73 -8.69 -5.98
C VAL A 209 -18.41 -9.31 -6.37
N GLY A 210 -17.29 -8.67 -6.00
CA GLY A 210 -15.94 -9.19 -6.21
C GLY A 210 -15.70 -10.52 -5.49
N ALA A 211 -16.16 -10.66 -4.25
CA ALA A 211 -16.07 -11.91 -3.49
C ALA A 211 -16.90 -13.03 -4.12
N ALA A 212 -18.12 -12.73 -4.59
CA ALA A 212 -18.95 -13.69 -5.31
C ALA A 212 -18.30 -14.12 -6.64
N ALA A 213 -17.71 -13.18 -7.38
CA ALA A 213 -16.95 -13.48 -8.59
C ALA A 213 -15.70 -14.32 -8.30
N ALA A 214 -14.96 -13.99 -7.23
CA ALA A 214 -13.80 -14.76 -6.80
C ALA A 214 -14.19 -16.17 -6.31
N TYR A 215 -15.33 -16.32 -5.68
CA TYR A 215 -15.87 -17.64 -5.31
C TYR A 215 -16.16 -18.49 -6.55
N ALA A 216 -16.83 -17.91 -7.55
CA ALA A 216 -17.26 -18.64 -8.74
C ALA A 216 -16.13 -18.92 -9.73
N LEU A 217 -15.25 -17.94 -9.96
CA LEU A 217 -14.25 -17.96 -11.03
C LEU A 217 -12.80 -17.91 -10.54
N GLY A 218 -12.59 -17.61 -9.25
CA GLY A 218 -11.27 -17.34 -8.69
C GLY A 218 -10.24 -18.46 -8.92
N PRO A 219 -10.52 -19.71 -8.53
CA PRO A 219 -9.57 -20.80 -8.70
C PRO A 219 -9.20 -21.05 -10.18
N TRP A 220 -10.19 -20.96 -11.07
CA TRP A 220 -9.98 -21.10 -12.50
C TRP A 220 -9.09 -19.98 -13.05
N LEU A 221 -9.43 -18.73 -12.74
CA LEU A 221 -8.69 -17.55 -13.21
C LEU A 221 -7.27 -17.52 -12.65
N PHE A 222 -7.11 -17.88 -11.37
CA PHE A 222 -5.81 -17.94 -10.71
C PHE A 222 -4.92 -19.01 -11.33
N GLY A 223 -5.46 -20.21 -11.59
CA GLY A 223 -4.74 -21.30 -12.26
C GLY A 223 -4.38 -21.00 -13.71
N LEU A 224 -5.19 -20.19 -14.40
CA LEU A 224 -4.91 -19.74 -15.77
C LEU A 224 -3.77 -18.72 -15.82
N LEU A 225 -3.75 -17.75 -14.91
CA LEU A 225 -2.76 -16.68 -14.87
C LEU A 225 -1.45 -17.09 -14.19
N TYR A 226 -1.55 -17.97 -13.21
CA TYR A 226 -0.43 -18.45 -12.39
C TYR A 226 -0.53 -19.97 -12.21
N PRO A 227 -0.22 -20.75 -13.27
CA PRO A 227 -0.28 -22.21 -13.19
C PRO A 227 0.71 -22.72 -12.14
N PRO A 228 0.28 -23.65 -11.24
CA PRO A 228 1.14 -24.17 -10.19
C PRO A 228 2.27 -25.02 -10.77
N LYS A 229 3.46 -24.90 -10.22
CA LYS A 229 4.55 -25.84 -10.45
C LYS A 229 4.27 -27.14 -9.67
N PRO A 230 4.89 -28.28 -10.05
CA PRO A 230 4.69 -29.54 -9.35
C PRO A 230 4.90 -29.47 -7.82
N SER A 231 5.85 -28.64 -7.37
CA SER A 231 6.13 -28.39 -5.95
C SER A 231 5.11 -27.49 -5.23
N GLU A 232 4.21 -26.85 -5.96
CA GLU A 232 3.25 -25.86 -5.44
C GLU A 232 1.82 -26.42 -5.37
N VAL A 233 1.55 -27.60 -5.94
CA VAL A 233 0.21 -28.18 -6.09
C VAL A 233 -0.51 -28.29 -4.73
N GLU A 234 0.19 -28.76 -3.69
CA GLU A 234 -0.38 -28.93 -2.35
C GLU A 234 -0.75 -27.57 -1.72
N ALA A 235 0.11 -26.57 -1.87
CA ALA A 235 -0.15 -25.22 -1.39
C ALA A 235 -1.34 -24.57 -2.13
N TYR A 236 -1.44 -24.81 -3.45
CA TYR A 236 -2.58 -24.34 -4.24
C TYR A 236 -3.89 -24.99 -3.77
N ALA A 237 -3.89 -26.28 -3.47
CA ALA A 237 -5.07 -26.98 -2.94
C ALA A 237 -5.58 -26.39 -1.62
N GLN A 238 -4.69 -25.79 -0.82
CA GLN A 238 -5.05 -25.15 0.44
C GLN A 238 -5.47 -23.67 0.29
N VAL A 239 -4.78 -22.91 -0.55
CA VAL A 239 -4.92 -21.45 -0.65
C VAL A 239 -5.84 -21.03 -1.80
N VAL A 240 -5.70 -21.66 -2.99
CA VAL A 240 -6.44 -21.27 -4.19
C VAL A 240 -7.78 -21.97 -4.25
N THR A 241 -8.56 -21.81 -3.19
CA THR A 241 -9.93 -22.36 -3.09
C THR A 241 -10.96 -21.24 -3.20
N SER A 242 -12.15 -21.56 -3.70
CA SER A 242 -13.27 -20.60 -3.83
C SER A 242 -13.52 -19.79 -2.55
N PRO A 243 -13.67 -20.41 -1.36
CA PRO A 243 -13.94 -19.65 -0.15
C PRO A 243 -12.75 -18.77 0.28
N VAL A 244 -11.53 -19.24 0.16
CA VAL A 244 -10.35 -18.47 0.56
C VAL A 244 -10.18 -17.23 -0.32
N LEU A 245 -10.27 -17.38 -1.65
CA LEU A 245 -10.18 -16.24 -2.57
C LEU A 245 -11.31 -15.23 -2.37
N ALA A 246 -12.54 -15.70 -2.14
CA ALA A 246 -13.67 -14.83 -1.82
C ALA A 246 -13.44 -14.05 -0.52
N LEU A 247 -12.95 -14.71 0.54
CA LEU A 247 -12.62 -14.06 1.80
C LEU A 247 -11.49 -13.04 1.64
N LEU A 248 -10.46 -13.31 0.86
CA LEU A 248 -9.38 -12.37 0.59
C LEU A 248 -9.85 -11.12 -0.15
N VAL A 249 -10.73 -11.29 -1.17
CA VAL A 249 -11.34 -10.14 -1.87
C VAL A 249 -12.18 -9.32 -0.90
N PHE A 250 -13.01 -9.96 -0.09
CA PHE A 250 -13.88 -9.25 0.85
C PHE A 250 -13.09 -8.55 1.97
N ALA A 251 -11.99 -9.14 2.45
CA ALA A 251 -11.06 -8.49 3.37
C ALA A 251 -10.47 -7.20 2.79
N SER A 252 -10.22 -7.18 1.48
CA SER A 252 -9.73 -5.99 0.78
C SER A 252 -10.74 -4.84 0.80
N ALA A 253 -12.05 -5.13 0.85
CA ALA A 253 -13.07 -4.10 1.02
C ALA A 253 -13.03 -3.44 2.40
N PHE A 254 -12.74 -4.18 3.49
CA PHE A 254 -12.55 -3.57 4.82
C PHE A 254 -11.31 -2.69 4.90
N LEU A 255 -10.22 -3.11 4.26
CA LEU A 255 -9.03 -2.25 4.13
C LEU A 255 -9.35 -0.97 3.34
N ALA A 256 -10.11 -1.10 2.26
CA ALA A 256 -10.57 0.05 1.47
C ALA A 256 -11.47 1.00 2.28
N LEU A 257 -12.34 0.47 3.14
CA LEU A 257 -13.16 1.26 4.06
C LEU A 257 -12.30 2.00 5.10
N LEU A 258 -11.25 1.37 5.62
CA LEU A 258 -10.29 2.02 6.51
C LEU A 258 -9.58 3.20 5.80
N VAL A 259 -9.13 3.01 4.55
CA VAL A 259 -8.53 4.09 3.73
C VAL A 259 -9.52 5.21 3.49
N LEU A 260 -10.75 4.89 3.11
CA LEU A 260 -11.79 5.89 2.85
C LEU A 260 -12.19 6.67 4.11
N SER A 261 -12.38 6.00 5.25
CA SER A 261 -12.67 6.66 6.52
C SER A 261 -11.51 7.53 6.98
N GLY A 262 -10.26 7.08 6.76
CA GLY A 262 -9.07 7.87 7.02
C GLY A 262 -9.05 9.16 6.20
N SER A 263 -9.43 9.11 4.93
CA SER A 263 -9.54 10.30 4.07
C SER A 263 -10.57 11.31 4.61
N LEU A 264 -11.70 10.84 5.13
CA LEU A 264 -12.71 11.68 5.75
C LEU A 264 -12.21 12.31 7.07
N VAL A 265 -11.57 11.52 7.94
CA VAL A 265 -11.03 11.99 9.22
C VAL A 265 -9.94 13.06 8.99
N ILE A 266 -9.12 12.92 7.94
CA ILE A 266 -8.17 13.97 7.51
C ILE A 266 -8.92 15.23 7.07
N ALA A 267 -9.96 15.09 6.24
CA ALA A 267 -10.77 16.22 5.79
C ALA A 267 -11.44 16.99 6.96
N LEU A 268 -11.72 16.30 8.06
CA LEU A 268 -12.22 16.89 9.31
C LEU A 268 -11.12 17.47 10.22
N ASN A 269 -9.85 17.51 9.79
CA ASN A 269 -8.69 17.91 10.59
C ASN A 269 -8.44 17.07 11.86
N MET A 270 -8.95 15.85 11.92
CA MET A 270 -8.86 14.96 13.09
C MET A 270 -7.61 14.04 12.98
N HIS A 271 -6.43 14.65 12.83
CA HIS A 271 -5.18 13.93 12.59
C HIS A 271 -4.84 12.87 13.66
N ARG A 272 -5.16 13.13 14.95
CA ARG A 272 -4.93 12.18 16.04
C ARG A 272 -5.75 10.90 15.87
N SER A 273 -7.03 11.05 15.54
CA SER A 273 -7.93 9.92 15.29
C SER A 273 -7.50 9.13 14.06
N TYR A 274 -7.04 9.82 13.01
CA TYR A 274 -6.46 9.20 11.83
C TYR A 274 -5.28 8.28 12.19
N VAL A 275 -4.30 8.81 12.92
CA VAL A 275 -3.13 8.03 13.38
C VAL A 275 -3.56 6.88 14.28
N ALA A 276 -4.46 7.13 15.25
CA ALA A 276 -4.93 6.12 16.19
C ALA A 276 -5.61 4.94 15.48
N GLY A 277 -6.45 5.20 14.48
CA GLY A 277 -7.10 4.15 13.70
C GLY A 277 -6.09 3.29 12.92
N TRP A 278 -5.12 3.90 12.24
CA TRP A 278 -4.09 3.16 11.51
C TRP A 278 -3.16 2.38 12.43
N VAL A 279 -2.71 2.97 13.53
CA VAL A 279 -1.83 2.30 14.50
C VAL A 279 -2.55 1.12 15.15
N LEU A 280 -3.80 1.30 15.60
CA LEU A 280 -4.57 0.20 16.17
C LEU A 280 -4.76 -0.93 15.14
N ALA A 281 -5.12 -0.58 13.91
CA ALA A 281 -5.27 -1.58 12.83
C ALA A 281 -3.98 -2.38 12.62
N ALA A 282 -2.83 -1.70 12.55
CA ALA A 282 -1.54 -2.35 12.35
C ALA A 282 -1.15 -3.24 13.55
N VAL A 283 -1.29 -2.73 14.78
CA VAL A 283 -0.95 -3.47 16.00
C VAL A 283 -1.80 -4.74 16.11
N VAL A 284 -3.13 -4.63 15.92
CA VAL A 284 -4.02 -5.78 16.00
C VAL A 284 -3.71 -6.80 14.90
N ALA A 285 -3.51 -6.36 13.66
CA ALA A 285 -3.14 -7.26 12.58
C ALA A 285 -1.82 -7.99 12.87
N CYS A 286 -0.80 -7.29 13.41
CA CYS A 286 0.47 -7.90 13.80
C CYS A 286 0.30 -8.93 14.93
N VAL A 287 -0.44 -8.60 15.98
CA VAL A 287 -0.69 -9.52 17.10
C VAL A 287 -1.40 -10.79 16.64
N VAL A 288 -2.42 -10.64 15.78
CA VAL A 288 -3.14 -11.80 15.22
C VAL A 288 -2.25 -12.60 14.28
N ALA A 289 -1.42 -11.95 13.48
CA ALA A 289 -0.53 -12.63 12.53
C ALA A 289 0.53 -13.52 13.20
N VAL A 290 0.96 -13.19 14.42
CA VAL A 290 1.93 -14.00 15.17
C VAL A 290 1.27 -14.96 16.16
N SER A 291 -0.07 -15.05 16.18
CA SER A 291 -0.80 -15.97 17.06
C SER A 291 -0.54 -17.44 16.70
N PRO A 292 -0.73 -18.39 17.66
CA PRO A 292 -0.48 -19.82 17.45
C PRO A 292 -1.59 -20.52 16.63
N LEU A 293 -2.29 -19.79 15.77
CA LEU A 293 -3.32 -20.32 14.87
C LEU A 293 -2.68 -20.84 13.57
N PRO A 294 -3.37 -21.74 12.82
CA PRO A 294 -2.93 -22.13 11.48
C PRO A 294 -2.68 -20.92 10.58
N LEU A 295 -1.65 -20.98 9.73
CA LEU A 295 -1.17 -19.87 8.91
C LEU A 295 -2.29 -19.17 8.13
N LEU A 296 -3.14 -19.92 7.44
CA LEU A 296 -4.26 -19.37 6.68
C LEU A 296 -5.27 -18.65 7.58
N THR A 297 -5.63 -19.26 8.70
CA THR A 297 -6.62 -18.70 9.65
C THR A 297 -6.13 -17.40 10.26
N ARG A 298 -4.90 -17.37 10.80
CA ARG A 298 -4.35 -16.14 11.40
C ARG A 298 -4.16 -15.03 10.37
N THR A 299 -3.82 -15.37 9.12
CA THR A 299 -3.71 -14.39 8.04
C THR A 299 -5.07 -13.78 7.70
N LEU A 300 -6.10 -14.61 7.49
CA LEU A 300 -7.46 -14.11 7.24
C LEU A 300 -7.94 -13.25 8.41
N LEU A 301 -7.81 -13.73 9.65
CA LEU A 301 -8.21 -12.96 10.83
C LEU A 301 -7.48 -11.62 10.91
N ALA A 302 -6.17 -11.57 10.66
CA ALA A 302 -5.40 -10.32 10.67
C ALA A 302 -5.91 -9.32 9.63
N LEU A 303 -6.23 -9.82 8.40
CA LEU A 303 -6.73 -9.00 7.30
C LEU A 303 -8.13 -8.42 7.56
N TYR A 304 -8.92 -9.04 8.44
CA TYR A 304 -10.23 -8.53 8.86
C TYR A 304 -10.16 -7.68 10.12
N THR A 305 -9.58 -8.23 11.20
CA THR A 305 -9.64 -7.60 12.53
C THR A 305 -8.91 -6.26 12.57
N GLY A 306 -7.73 -6.17 11.96
CA GLY A 306 -6.98 -4.92 11.89
C GLY A 306 -7.80 -3.78 11.24
N PRO A 307 -8.18 -3.90 9.97
CA PRO A 307 -8.95 -2.87 9.29
C PRO A 307 -10.29 -2.55 9.96
N VAL A 308 -11.02 -3.54 10.46
CA VAL A 308 -12.31 -3.32 11.14
C VAL A 308 -12.13 -2.49 12.40
N LEU A 309 -11.16 -2.80 13.26
CA LEU A 309 -10.93 -2.04 14.48
C LEU A 309 -10.41 -0.62 14.20
N GLY A 310 -9.54 -0.44 13.21
CA GLY A 310 -9.13 0.89 12.77
C GLY A 310 -10.29 1.72 12.22
N LEU A 311 -11.17 1.10 11.43
CA LEU A 311 -12.39 1.72 10.92
C LEU A 311 -13.32 2.16 12.07
N LEU A 312 -13.50 1.32 13.09
CA LEU A 312 -14.33 1.66 14.25
C LEU A 312 -13.79 2.86 15.02
N VAL A 313 -12.46 3.01 15.14
CA VAL A 313 -11.84 4.21 15.73
C VAL A 313 -12.17 5.46 14.90
N HIS A 314 -12.05 5.38 13.57
CA HIS A 314 -12.39 6.52 12.71
C HIS A 314 -13.88 6.89 12.80
N LEU A 315 -14.77 5.89 12.76
CA LEU A 315 -16.23 6.12 12.88
C LEU A 315 -16.59 6.68 14.25
N GLY A 316 -16.02 6.14 15.33
CA GLY A 316 -16.23 6.66 16.68
C GLY A 316 -15.83 8.11 16.81
N ALA A 317 -14.71 8.51 16.20
CA ALA A 317 -14.25 9.90 16.20
C ALA A 317 -15.20 10.85 15.44
N MET A 318 -15.96 10.37 14.46
CA MET A 318 -16.92 11.19 13.71
C MET A 318 -18.25 11.45 14.46
N VAL A 319 -18.49 10.73 15.54
CA VAL A 319 -19.71 10.86 16.36
C VAL A 319 -19.54 11.89 17.48
N TRP A 320 -18.28 12.11 17.89
CA TRP A 320 -17.92 13.07 18.95
C TRP A 320 -17.46 14.40 18.35
#